data_f28cae5ad42dd61fa116473f9e03b1ed
#
_entry.id   f28cae5ad42dd61fa116473f9e03b1ed
#
_cell.length_a   1.000
_cell.length_b   1.000
_cell.length_c   1.000
_cell.angle_alpha   90.00
_cell.angle_beta   90.00
_cell.angle_gamma   90.00
#
_symmetry.space_group_name_H-M   'P 1'
#
loop_
_entity.id
_entity.type
_entity.pdbx_description
1 polymer ?
#
loop_
_entity_poly.entity_id
_entity_poly.type
_entity_poly.pdbx_seq_one_letter_code
_entity_poly.pdbx_strand_id
1 'polypeptide(L)'
;KRAIVFQWLRRSELFALGYIFSSLASSSRNAVDHKSEKYLIEGDKLTQNDYNPENERKVQLCLQLLASLKCERADWLGAQEVLSQLTEGVKAEDVDEQDFVQVSALYLTGTVKQATGDLQGALECYKSPALTLQAGQKTATNQDLRILATLNTILILRPRMEFQDHIKHLIDLAEPLCEAHPNSNYRSAMYMVKASSINGLPVLKMKHYLSLSANIAKKQQNVLLLCVAINLMTSSFFVNIIGEKAELSAGSGKRLADRVQVPMWQAVASQLLGNTLNFGGKRAEGNEARVEAQRWMQMVPESIQEKFEVRS
;
A
#
# COMPACT_ATOMS: atom_id res chain seq x y z
N LYS A 1 -36.91 -24.56 29.78
CA LYS A 1 -36.34 -23.28 29.28
C LYS A 1 -34.83 -23.40 29.35
N ARG A 2 -34.13 -23.50 28.19
CA ARG A 2 -32.67 -23.44 28.13
C ARG A 2 -32.30 -21.96 28.30
N ALA A 3 -31.60 -21.62 29.37
CA ALA A 3 -30.98 -20.32 29.51
C ALA A 3 -29.91 -20.16 28.44
N ILE A 4 -29.94 -19.07 27.70
CA ILE A 4 -28.84 -18.73 26.78
C ILE A 4 -27.72 -18.23 27.70
N VAL A 5 -26.67 -19.04 27.83
CA VAL A 5 -25.48 -18.65 28.57
C VAL A 5 -24.60 -17.86 27.58
N PHE A 6 -24.55 -16.55 27.76
CA PHE A 6 -23.59 -15.72 27.07
C PHE A 6 -22.23 -15.97 27.71
N GLN A 7 -21.33 -16.58 26.98
CA GLN A 7 -19.94 -16.69 27.37
C GLN A 7 -19.28 -15.34 27.13
N TRP A 8 -19.14 -14.53 28.18
CA TRP A 8 -18.47 -13.26 28.10
C TRP A 8 -16.99 -13.47 27.88
N LEU A 9 -16.39 -12.65 27.00
CA LEU A 9 -14.96 -12.59 26.83
C LEU A 9 -14.27 -12.32 28.18
N ARG A 10 -13.14 -12.93 28.41
CA ARG A 10 -12.32 -12.61 29.58
C ARG A 10 -11.95 -11.13 29.55
N ARG A 11 -11.66 -10.52 30.71
CA ARG A 11 -11.37 -9.09 30.80
C ARG A 11 -10.18 -8.69 29.93
N SER A 12 -9.10 -9.50 29.89
CA SER A 12 -7.92 -9.32 29.01
C SER A 12 -8.31 -9.35 27.52
N GLU A 13 -9.18 -10.26 27.12
CA GLU A 13 -9.68 -10.36 25.74
C GLU A 13 -10.51 -9.15 25.32
N LEU A 14 -11.36 -8.67 26.21
CA LEU A 14 -12.18 -7.47 25.99
C LEU A 14 -11.28 -6.23 25.80
N PHE A 15 -10.24 -6.11 26.63
CA PHE A 15 -9.27 -5.02 26.49
C PHE A 15 -8.44 -5.13 25.20
N ALA A 16 -7.96 -6.34 24.84
CA ALA A 16 -7.24 -6.54 23.58
C ALA A 16 -8.09 -6.15 22.36
N LEU A 17 -9.35 -6.62 22.31
CA LEU A 17 -10.29 -6.19 21.27
C LEU A 17 -10.57 -4.70 21.30
N GLY A 18 -10.70 -4.09 22.46
CA GLY A 18 -10.86 -2.65 22.63
C GLY A 18 -9.69 -1.87 22.05
N TYR A 19 -8.46 -2.32 22.26
CA TYR A 19 -7.27 -1.71 21.68
C TYR A 19 -7.20 -1.90 20.16
N ILE A 20 -7.53 -3.09 19.63
CA ILE A 20 -7.60 -3.35 18.19
C ILE A 20 -8.62 -2.41 17.53
N PHE A 21 -9.86 -2.33 18.05
CA PHE A 21 -10.88 -1.44 17.50
C PHE A 21 -10.50 0.04 17.62
N SER A 22 -9.87 0.44 18.72
CA SER A 22 -9.37 1.81 18.91
C SER A 22 -8.27 2.16 17.93
N SER A 23 -7.36 1.21 17.64
CA SER A 23 -6.33 1.37 16.62
C SER A 23 -6.93 1.52 15.23
N LEU A 24 -7.84 0.63 14.83
CA LEU A 24 -8.51 0.70 13.53
C LEU A 24 -9.32 2.00 13.35
N ALA A 25 -10.02 2.43 14.39
CA ALA A 25 -10.78 3.69 14.37
C ALA A 25 -9.86 4.92 14.28
N SER A 26 -8.68 4.88 14.90
CA SER A 26 -7.69 5.96 14.85
C SER A 26 -6.96 6.00 13.50
N SER A 27 -6.60 4.85 12.93
CA SER A 27 -5.94 4.76 11.62
C SER A 27 -6.80 5.28 10.49
N SER A 28 -8.12 5.07 10.57
CA SER A 28 -9.07 5.56 9.55
C SER A 28 -9.23 7.09 9.53
N ARG A 29 -8.88 7.79 10.60
CA ARG A 29 -9.10 9.24 10.75
C ARG A 29 -7.87 10.09 10.47
N ASN A 30 -6.68 9.64 10.88
CA ASN A 30 -5.44 10.40 10.70
C ASN A 30 -4.24 9.46 10.61
N ALA A 31 -3.55 9.42 9.47
CA ALA A 31 -2.29 8.70 9.29
C ALA A 31 -1.17 9.17 10.25
N VAL A 32 -1.31 10.36 10.86
CA VAL A 32 -0.33 11.03 11.71
C VAL A 32 -0.44 10.66 13.17
N ASP A 33 -1.60 10.12 13.60
CA ASP A 33 -1.81 9.89 15.02
C ASP A 33 -1.15 8.57 15.45
N HIS A 34 -0.01 8.69 16.15
CA HIS A 34 0.71 7.56 16.78
C HIS A 34 -0.14 6.78 17.81
N LYS A 35 -1.38 7.19 18.06
CA LYS A 35 -2.28 6.49 18.99
C LYS A 35 -2.63 5.09 18.51
N SER A 36 -2.82 4.90 17.19
CA SER A 36 -3.11 3.57 16.62
C SER A 36 -2.02 2.57 16.97
N GLU A 37 -0.76 2.97 16.82
CA GLU A 37 0.40 2.14 17.13
C GLU A 37 0.50 1.86 18.63
N LYS A 38 0.33 2.89 19.48
CA LYS A 38 0.30 2.71 20.93
C LYS A 38 -0.78 1.73 21.39
N TYR A 39 -1.97 1.81 20.82
CA TYR A 39 -3.05 0.87 21.14
C TYR A 39 -2.68 -0.58 20.79
N LEU A 40 -2.04 -0.82 19.64
CA LEU A 40 -1.62 -2.17 19.26
C LEU A 40 -0.50 -2.70 20.16
N ILE A 41 0.49 -1.87 20.50
CA ILE A 41 1.57 -2.24 21.42
C ILE A 41 1.02 -2.56 22.83
N GLU A 42 0.09 -1.78 23.34
CA GLU A 42 -0.55 -2.06 24.63
C GLU A 42 -1.44 -3.32 24.57
N GLY A 43 -2.14 -3.54 23.45
CA GLY A 43 -2.89 -4.76 23.21
C GLY A 43 -2.00 -5.99 23.22
N ASP A 44 -0.85 -5.94 22.56
CA ASP A 44 0.14 -7.00 22.49
C ASP A 44 0.72 -7.32 23.89
N LYS A 45 1.17 -6.31 24.64
CA LYS A 45 1.67 -6.49 26.02
C LYS A 45 0.65 -7.17 26.94
N LEU A 46 -0.62 -6.82 26.83
CA LEU A 46 -1.66 -7.43 27.67
C LEU A 46 -1.90 -8.90 27.32
N THR A 47 -1.79 -9.24 26.03
CA THR A 47 -1.95 -10.64 25.59
C THR A 47 -0.74 -11.51 25.92
N GLN A 48 0.48 -10.93 25.92
CA GLN A 48 1.70 -11.63 26.31
C GLN A 48 1.75 -11.96 27.82
N ASN A 49 1.20 -11.10 28.67
CA ASN A 49 1.17 -11.31 30.12
C ASN A 49 0.21 -12.41 30.58
N ASP A 50 -0.71 -12.83 29.75
CA ASP A 50 -1.74 -13.85 30.07
C ASP A 50 -1.52 -15.08 29.17
N TYR A 51 -0.41 -15.83 29.47
CA TYR A 51 0.02 -16.97 28.64
C TYR A 51 -1.05 -18.06 28.55
N ASN A 52 -1.79 -18.09 27.45
CA ASN A 52 -2.72 -19.12 27.09
C ASN A 52 -2.63 -19.36 25.56
N PRO A 53 -2.61 -20.60 25.05
CA PRO A 53 -2.57 -20.90 23.61
C PRO A 53 -3.65 -20.16 22.78
N GLU A 54 -4.80 -19.89 23.39
CA GLU A 54 -5.85 -19.06 22.74
C GLU A 54 -5.43 -17.59 22.57
N ASN A 55 -4.48 -17.08 23.37
CA ASN A 55 -3.97 -15.72 23.28
C ASN A 55 -2.91 -15.57 22.18
N GLU A 56 -2.22 -16.64 21.81
CA GLU A 56 -1.22 -16.63 20.74
C GLU A 56 -1.80 -16.08 19.42
N ARG A 57 -2.98 -16.54 19.04
CA ARG A 57 -3.66 -16.05 17.82
C ARG A 57 -4.04 -14.56 17.89
N LYS A 58 -4.31 -14.04 19.08
CA LYS A 58 -4.60 -12.61 19.31
C LYS A 58 -3.34 -11.77 19.23
N VAL A 59 -2.24 -12.27 19.78
CA VAL A 59 -0.90 -11.67 19.64
C VAL A 59 -0.54 -11.57 18.15
N GLN A 60 -0.66 -12.67 17.43
CA GLN A 60 -0.39 -12.72 15.99
C GLN A 60 -1.25 -11.70 15.21
N LEU A 61 -2.53 -11.56 15.55
CA LEU A 61 -3.40 -10.55 14.92
C LEU A 61 -2.96 -9.12 15.25
N CYS A 62 -2.57 -8.84 16.51
CA CYS A 62 -2.04 -7.52 16.88
C CYS A 62 -0.76 -7.18 16.11
N LEU A 63 0.17 -8.14 16.01
CA LEU A 63 1.41 -7.98 15.28
C LEU A 63 1.15 -7.80 13.77
N GLN A 64 0.23 -8.55 13.18
CA GLN A 64 -0.17 -8.41 11.78
C GLN A 64 -0.73 -7.01 11.49
N LEU A 65 -1.62 -6.50 12.36
CA LEU A 65 -2.17 -5.16 12.22
C LEU A 65 -1.10 -4.07 12.42
N LEU A 66 -0.16 -4.29 13.35
CA LEU A 66 0.97 -3.38 13.56
C LEU A 66 1.89 -3.33 12.35
N ALA A 67 2.22 -4.49 11.76
CA ALA A 67 3.00 -4.56 10.53
C ALA A 67 2.30 -3.83 9.36
N SER A 68 0.99 -4.03 9.20
CA SER A 68 0.18 -3.34 8.19
C SER A 68 0.23 -1.82 8.37
N LEU A 69 0.05 -1.34 9.61
CA LEU A 69 0.11 0.09 9.94
C LEU A 69 1.49 0.70 9.65
N LYS A 70 2.57 -0.03 9.97
CA LYS A 70 3.94 0.40 9.66
C LYS A 70 4.18 0.46 8.15
N CYS A 71 3.68 -0.49 7.37
CA CYS A 71 3.72 -0.45 5.90
C CYS A 71 2.96 0.77 5.34
N GLU A 72 1.77 1.09 5.87
CA GLU A 72 1.00 2.28 5.46
C GLU A 72 1.76 3.59 5.70
N ARG A 73 2.58 3.64 6.75
CA ARG A 73 3.43 4.78 7.11
C ARG A 73 4.79 4.78 6.40
N ALA A 74 5.06 3.79 5.57
CA ALA A 74 6.36 3.54 4.95
C ALA A 74 7.51 3.32 5.97
N ASP A 75 7.19 2.87 7.19
CA ASP A 75 8.16 2.40 8.18
C ASP A 75 8.53 0.93 7.86
N TRP A 76 9.32 0.75 6.81
CA TRP A 76 9.66 -0.57 6.28
C TRP A 76 10.52 -1.39 7.23
N LEU A 77 11.45 -0.76 7.95
CA LEU A 77 12.30 -1.43 8.93
C LEU A 77 11.49 -1.91 10.13
N GLY A 78 10.66 -1.04 10.70
CA GLY A 78 9.78 -1.43 11.79
C GLY A 78 8.74 -2.48 11.37
N ALA A 79 8.26 -2.45 10.12
CA ALA A 79 7.40 -3.49 9.59
C ALA A 79 8.14 -4.83 9.48
N GLN A 80 9.39 -4.83 9.01
CA GLN A 80 10.21 -6.03 8.90
C GLN A 80 10.49 -6.66 10.26
N GLU A 81 10.79 -5.87 11.29
CA GLU A 81 10.99 -6.36 12.65
C GLU A 81 9.75 -7.09 13.19
N VAL A 82 8.57 -6.51 13.00
CA VAL A 82 7.30 -7.14 13.43
C VAL A 82 7.01 -8.38 12.63
N LEU A 83 7.21 -8.36 11.30
CA LEU A 83 6.95 -9.51 10.43
C LEU A 83 7.90 -10.67 10.72
N SER A 84 9.15 -10.41 11.10
CA SER A 84 10.09 -11.49 11.47
C SER A 84 9.58 -12.34 12.64
N GLN A 85 8.87 -11.73 13.59
CA GLN A 85 8.25 -12.43 14.72
C GLN A 85 7.06 -13.30 14.28
N LEU A 86 6.31 -12.86 13.25
CA LEU A 86 5.16 -13.61 12.72
C LEU A 86 5.54 -14.76 11.79
N THR A 87 6.68 -14.63 11.10
CA THR A 87 7.11 -15.59 10.07
C THR A 87 8.27 -16.47 10.52
N GLU A 88 8.65 -16.42 11.80
CA GLU A 88 9.73 -17.23 12.35
C GLU A 88 9.47 -18.70 12.12
N GLY A 89 10.35 -19.37 11.35
CA GLY A 89 10.24 -20.78 11.02
C GLY A 89 9.22 -21.16 9.93
N VAL A 90 8.46 -20.20 9.36
CA VAL A 90 7.47 -20.46 8.31
C VAL A 90 8.04 -20.12 6.94
N LYS A 91 8.08 -21.11 6.03
CA LYS A 91 8.45 -20.87 4.62
C LYS A 91 7.22 -20.45 3.81
N ALA A 92 7.44 -19.66 2.75
CA ALA A 92 6.36 -19.17 1.88
C ALA A 92 5.54 -20.29 1.20
N GLU A 93 6.14 -21.47 1.03
CA GLU A 93 5.52 -22.69 0.45
C GLU A 93 4.64 -23.45 1.44
N ASP A 94 4.94 -23.31 2.75
CA ASP A 94 4.27 -24.03 3.83
C ASP A 94 3.14 -23.22 4.48
N VAL A 95 2.82 -22.04 3.95
CA VAL A 95 1.77 -21.15 4.48
C VAL A 95 0.40 -21.78 4.27
N ASP A 96 -0.35 -21.96 5.37
CA ASP A 96 -1.73 -22.43 5.30
C ASP A 96 -2.63 -21.36 4.64
N GLU A 97 -3.20 -21.70 3.49
CA GLU A 97 -4.11 -20.83 2.74
C GLU A 97 -5.37 -20.42 3.52
N GLN A 98 -5.72 -21.18 4.56
CA GLN A 98 -6.88 -20.90 5.41
C GLN A 98 -6.53 -19.96 6.58
N ASP A 99 -5.24 -19.82 6.92
CA ASP A 99 -4.81 -18.93 7.99
C ASP A 99 -4.59 -17.49 7.47
N PHE A 100 -5.59 -16.66 7.70
CA PHE A 100 -5.55 -15.24 7.30
C PHE A 100 -4.31 -14.50 7.82
N VAL A 101 -3.85 -14.79 9.05
CA VAL A 101 -2.71 -14.09 9.65
C VAL A 101 -1.42 -14.44 8.92
N GLN A 102 -1.20 -15.74 8.64
CA GLN A 102 -0.02 -16.20 7.90
C GLN A 102 -0.01 -15.67 6.47
N VAL A 103 -1.15 -15.75 5.76
CA VAL A 103 -1.27 -15.24 4.38
C VAL A 103 -1.07 -13.72 4.34
N SER A 104 -1.61 -13.00 5.32
CA SER A 104 -1.41 -11.54 5.43
C SER A 104 0.04 -11.18 5.75
N ALA A 105 0.70 -11.92 6.66
CA ALA A 105 2.11 -11.72 6.98
C ALA A 105 3.00 -11.97 5.75
N LEU A 106 2.72 -13.02 4.97
CA LEU A 106 3.42 -13.31 3.73
C LEU A 106 3.25 -12.18 2.69
N TYR A 107 2.02 -11.67 2.52
CA TYR A 107 1.74 -10.54 1.63
C TYR A 107 2.50 -9.28 2.07
N LEU A 108 2.46 -8.94 3.36
CA LEU A 108 3.17 -7.77 3.90
C LEU A 108 4.69 -7.92 3.78
N THR A 109 5.22 -9.13 3.99
CA THR A 109 6.64 -9.43 3.75
C THR A 109 7.03 -9.17 2.29
N GLY A 110 6.22 -9.63 1.34
CA GLY A 110 6.40 -9.30 -0.08
C GLY A 110 6.36 -7.79 -0.34
N THR A 111 5.46 -7.06 0.31
CA THR A 111 5.34 -5.60 0.18
C THR A 111 6.57 -4.86 0.72
N VAL A 112 7.09 -5.27 1.88
CA VAL A 112 8.32 -4.71 2.46
C VAL A 112 9.51 -4.99 1.55
N LYS A 113 9.69 -6.24 1.08
CA LYS A 113 10.75 -6.61 0.12
C LYS A 113 10.66 -5.78 -1.16
N GLN A 114 9.47 -5.60 -1.71
CA GLN A 114 9.25 -4.75 -2.89
C GLN A 114 9.66 -3.30 -2.63
N ALA A 115 9.25 -2.74 -1.51
CA ALA A 115 9.57 -1.36 -1.13
C ALA A 115 11.07 -1.15 -0.88
N THR A 116 11.74 -2.11 -0.25
CA THR A 116 13.19 -2.09 0.00
C THR A 116 14.01 -2.53 -1.21
N GLY A 117 13.36 -3.03 -2.29
CA GLY A 117 13.95 -3.35 -3.59
C GLY A 117 14.45 -4.75 -3.77
N ASP A 118 14.20 -5.63 -2.86
CA ASP A 118 14.32 -7.06 -3.08
C ASP A 118 13.12 -7.54 -3.92
N LEU A 119 13.15 -7.18 -5.22
CA LEU A 119 12.05 -7.49 -6.13
C LEU A 119 11.91 -8.99 -6.39
N GLN A 120 13.02 -9.72 -6.33
CA GLN A 120 12.99 -11.18 -6.52
C GLN A 120 12.33 -11.86 -5.31
N GLY A 121 12.77 -11.52 -4.10
CA GLY A 121 12.17 -12.04 -2.88
C GLY A 121 10.70 -11.63 -2.70
N ALA A 122 10.31 -10.45 -3.20
CA ALA A 122 8.90 -10.03 -3.25
C ALA A 122 8.08 -10.94 -4.19
N LEU A 123 8.60 -11.23 -5.39
CA LEU A 123 7.94 -12.13 -6.35
C LEU A 123 7.81 -13.56 -5.79
N GLU A 124 8.79 -14.05 -5.04
CA GLU A 124 8.70 -15.36 -4.37
C GLU A 124 7.55 -15.39 -3.36
N CYS A 125 7.37 -14.34 -2.55
CA CYS A 125 6.23 -14.23 -1.66
C CYS A 125 4.90 -14.22 -2.44
N TYR A 126 4.79 -13.39 -3.47
CA TYR A 126 3.53 -13.24 -4.23
C TYR A 126 3.18 -14.44 -5.11
N LYS A 127 4.16 -15.28 -5.48
CA LYS A 127 3.95 -16.54 -6.23
C LYS A 127 3.50 -17.70 -5.35
N SER A 128 3.49 -17.54 -4.03
CA SER A 128 2.93 -18.55 -3.14
C SER A 128 1.51 -18.95 -3.57
N PRO A 129 1.13 -20.24 -3.50
CA PRO A 129 -0.24 -20.68 -3.79
C PRO A 129 -1.30 -19.91 -3.00
N ALA A 130 -0.98 -19.53 -1.75
CA ALA A 130 -1.84 -18.75 -0.87
C ALA A 130 -2.18 -17.35 -1.42
N LEU A 131 -1.31 -16.76 -2.24
CA LEU A 131 -1.44 -15.41 -2.81
C LEU A 131 -1.68 -15.38 -4.32
N THR A 132 -1.68 -16.51 -5.00
CA THR A 132 -1.88 -16.60 -6.45
C THR A 132 -3.37 -16.62 -6.80
N LEU A 133 -3.79 -15.78 -7.76
CA LEU A 133 -5.13 -15.85 -8.35
C LEU A 133 -5.22 -17.03 -9.31
N GLN A 134 -6.32 -17.79 -9.22
CA GLN A 134 -6.61 -18.90 -10.12
C GLN A 134 -7.86 -18.59 -10.94
N ALA A 135 -7.85 -18.99 -12.22
CA ALA A 135 -8.98 -18.82 -13.11
C ALA A 135 -10.22 -19.59 -12.57
N GLY A 136 -11.36 -18.90 -12.52
CA GLY A 136 -12.64 -19.50 -12.08
C GLY A 136 -12.90 -19.48 -10.56
N GLN A 137 -11.95 -19.11 -9.74
CA GLN A 137 -12.17 -18.95 -8.30
C GLN A 137 -12.90 -17.62 -8.01
N LYS A 138 -14.22 -17.66 -7.86
CA LYS A 138 -15.00 -16.46 -7.50
C LYS A 138 -15.08 -16.17 -6.00
N THR A 139 -14.81 -17.15 -5.15
CA THR A 139 -14.94 -17.08 -3.68
C THR A 139 -13.78 -17.80 -3.01
N ALA A 140 -12.56 -17.30 -3.20
CA ALA A 140 -11.40 -17.83 -2.50
C ALA A 140 -11.24 -17.16 -1.13
N THR A 141 -10.84 -17.93 -0.13
CA THR A 141 -10.33 -17.37 1.12
C THR A 141 -9.17 -16.42 0.78
N ASN A 142 -9.10 -15.28 1.48
CA ASN A 142 -8.07 -14.26 1.26
C ASN A 142 -8.03 -13.64 -0.16
N GLN A 143 -9.18 -13.59 -0.84
CA GLN A 143 -9.27 -13.05 -2.21
C GLN A 143 -8.70 -11.63 -2.33
N ASP A 144 -8.91 -10.80 -1.31
CA ASP A 144 -8.38 -9.43 -1.25
C ASP A 144 -6.85 -9.40 -1.34
N LEU A 145 -6.18 -10.25 -0.56
CA LEU A 145 -4.72 -10.36 -0.55
C LEU A 145 -4.18 -10.92 -1.87
N ARG A 146 -4.90 -11.87 -2.48
CA ARG A 146 -4.56 -12.43 -3.80
C ARG A 146 -4.65 -11.37 -4.91
N ILE A 147 -5.68 -10.52 -4.89
CA ILE A 147 -5.80 -9.39 -5.80
C ILE A 147 -4.62 -8.44 -5.62
N LEU A 148 -4.33 -8.01 -4.39
CA LEU A 148 -3.25 -7.07 -4.10
C LEU A 148 -1.88 -7.64 -4.49
N ALA A 149 -1.61 -8.92 -4.20
CA ALA A 149 -0.38 -9.59 -4.61
C ALA A 149 -0.23 -9.64 -6.15
N THR A 150 -1.33 -9.88 -6.86
CA THR A 150 -1.35 -9.86 -8.33
C THR A 150 -1.05 -8.46 -8.88
N LEU A 151 -1.67 -7.41 -8.32
CA LEU A 151 -1.39 -6.02 -8.72
C LEU A 151 0.08 -5.65 -8.48
N ASN A 152 0.65 -6.04 -7.34
CA ASN A 152 2.05 -5.81 -7.03
C ASN A 152 2.99 -6.60 -7.96
N THR A 153 2.65 -7.85 -8.28
CA THR A 153 3.38 -8.65 -9.28
C THR A 153 3.43 -7.93 -10.64
N ILE A 154 2.31 -7.39 -11.11
CA ILE A 154 2.24 -6.62 -12.36
C ILE A 154 3.19 -5.42 -12.30
N LEU A 155 3.20 -4.67 -11.18
CA LEU A 155 4.06 -3.50 -11.01
C LEU A 155 5.55 -3.86 -11.03
N ILE A 156 5.94 -5.00 -10.44
CA ILE A 156 7.32 -5.50 -10.46
C ILE A 156 7.74 -5.93 -11.86
N LEU A 157 6.87 -6.61 -12.60
CA LEU A 157 7.16 -7.12 -13.94
C LEU A 157 7.11 -6.03 -15.02
N ARG A 158 6.43 -4.91 -14.77
CA ARG A 158 6.20 -3.82 -15.71
C ARG A 158 7.44 -3.36 -16.49
N PRO A 159 8.64 -3.17 -15.87
CA PRO A 159 9.82 -2.68 -16.60
C PRO A 159 10.37 -3.65 -17.64
N ARG A 160 9.94 -4.91 -17.62
CA ARG A 160 10.48 -6.00 -18.43
C ARG A 160 9.55 -6.31 -19.59
N MET A 161 10.00 -6.03 -20.80
CA MET A 161 9.21 -6.17 -22.03
C MET A 161 8.78 -7.61 -22.30
N GLU A 162 9.61 -8.59 -21.92
CA GLU A 162 9.36 -10.01 -22.10
C GLU A 162 8.13 -10.53 -21.35
N PHE A 163 7.66 -9.81 -20.31
CA PHE A 163 6.50 -10.21 -19.50
C PHE A 163 5.19 -9.55 -19.91
N GLN A 164 5.12 -8.81 -21.03
CA GLN A 164 3.91 -8.07 -21.39
C GLN A 164 2.66 -8.95 -21.60
N ASP A 165 2.82 -10.15 -22.16
CA ASP A 165 1.69 -11.07 -22.32
C ASP A 165 1.27 -11.69 -20.98
N HIS A 166 2.23 -11.95 -20.09
CA HIS A 166 1.93 -12.38 -18.73
C HIS A 166 1.22 -11.28 -17.93
N ILE A 167 1.66 -10.02 -18.06
CA ILE A 167 0.99 -8.86 -17.43
C ILE A 167 -0.46 -8.74 -17.91
N LYS A 168 -0.71 -8.88 -19.23
CA LYS A 168 -2.08 -8.86 -19.77
C LYS A 168 -2.93 -9.96 -19.15
N HIS A 169 -2.39 -11.19 -19.08
CA HIS A 169 -3.09 -12.31 -18.46
C HIS A 169 -3.43 -12.05 -16.99
N LEU A 170 -2.50 -11.50 -16.20
CA LEU A 170 -2.74 -11.13 -14.80
C LEU A 170 -3.80 -10.02 -14.66
N ILE A 171 -3.82 -9.05 -15.59
CA ILE A 171 -4.86 -8.01 -15.64
C ILE A 171 -6.22 -8.65 -15.92
N ASP A 172 -6.31 -9.53 -16.91
CA ASP A 172 -7.56 -10.21 -17.29
C ASP A 172 -8.13 -11.06 -16.14
N LEU A 173 -7.27 -11.65 -15.30
CA LEU A 173 -7.68 -12.36 -14.10
C LEU A 173 -8.18 -11.44 -12.98
N ALA A 174 -7.46 -10.34 -12.73
CA ALA A 174 -7.73 -9.47 -11.59
C ALA A 174 -8.83 -8.43 -11.84
N GLU A 175 -9.00 -7.95 -13.08
CA GLU A 175 -9.94 -6.88 -13.44
C GLU A 175 -11.40 -7.19 -13.04
N PRO A 176 -11.97 -8.36 -13.42
CA PRO A 176 -13.37 -8.67 -13.06
C PRO A 176 -13.58 -8.75 -11.55
N LEU A 177 -12.57 -9.19 -10.79
CA LEU A 177 -12.62 -9.27 -9.33
C LEU A 177 -12.56 -7.86 -8.71
N CYS A 178 -11.70 -6.98 -9.24
CA CYS A 178 -11.62 -5.59 -8.79
C CYS A 178 -12.90 -4.80 -9.13
N GLU A 179 -13.53 -5.06 -10.28
CA GLU A 179 -14.76 -4.39 -10.67
C GLU A 179 -15.96 -4.80 -9.82
N ALA A 180 -16.05 -6.08 -9.48
CA ALA A 180 -17.12 -6.64 -8.64
C ALA A 180 -16.89 -6.40 -7.14
N HIS A 181 -15.70 -5.93 -6.75
CA HIS A 181 -15.33 -5.79 -5.34
C HIS A 181 -16.15 -4.72 -4.63
N PRO A 182 -16.71 -4.99 -3.40
CA PRO A 182 -17.51 -4.02 -2.64
C PRO A 182 -16.69 -2.77 -2.28
N ASN A 183 -15.39 -2.92 -2.01
CA ASN A 183 -14.49 -1.79 -1.80
C ASN A 183 -13.94 -1.28 -3.15
N SER A 184 -14.45 -0.14 -3.60
CA SER A 184 -14.08 0.47 -4.89
C SER A 184 -12.60 0.89 -4.98
N ASN A 185 -11.86 0.91 -3.87
CA ASN A 185 -10.41 1.19 -3.90
C ASN A 185 -9.64 0.15 -4.74
N TYR A 186 -10.08 -1.11 -4.77
CA TYR A 186 -9.49 -2.14 -5.64
C TYR A 186 -9.64 -1.78 -7.12
N ARG A 187 -10.80 -1.30 -7.52
CA ARG A 187 -11.05 -0.83 -8.88
C ARG A 187 -10.20 0.40 -9.20
N SER A 188 -10.05 1.34 -8.25
CA SER A 188 -9.16 2.48 -8.41
C SER A 188 -7.71 2.06 -8.61
N ALA A 189 -7.21 1.12 -7.81
CA ALA A 189 -5.85 0.58 -7.95
C ALA A 189 -5.66 -0.15 -9.30
N MET A 190 -6.63 -0.96 -9.72
CA MET A 190 -6.59 -1.63 -11.02
C MET A 190 -6.46 -0.64 -12.18
N TYR A 191 -7.21 0.47 -12.18
CA TYR A 191 -7.09 1.48 -13.22
C TYR A 191 -5.71 2.16 -13.22
N MET A 192 -5.10 2.41 -12.06
CA MET A 192 -3.72 2.91 -11.98
C MET A 192 -2.72 1.91 -12.57
N VAL A 193 -2.86 0.62 -12.22
CA VAL A 193 -2.01 -0.45 -12.73
C VAL A 193 -2.16 -0.57 -14.25
N LYS A 194 -3.38 -0.58 -14.79
CA LYS A 194 -3.62 -0.59 -16.24
C LYS A 194 -2.98 0.60 -16.95
N ALA A 195 -3.15 1.80 -16.39
CA ALA A 195 -2.58 3.02 -16.95
C ALA A 195 -1.05 3.00 -16.99
N SER A 196 -0.42 2.36 -16.01
CA SER A 196 1.03 2.38 -15.86
C SER A 196 1.76 1.16 -16.43
N SER A 197 1.08 0.02 -16.64
CA SER A 197 1.75 -1.26 -16.92
C SER A 197 1.53 -1.81 -18.34
N ILE A 198 0.55 -1.28 -19.09
CA ILE A 198 0.29 -1.72 -20.46
C ILE A 198 1.17 -0.89 -21.41
N ASN A 199 2.15 -1.53 -22.04
CA ASN A 199 2.98 -0.88 -23.05
C ASN A 199 2.17 -0.58 -24.31
N GLY A 200 2.44 0.59 -24.91
CA GLY A 200 1.73 1.03 -26.11
C GLY A 200 0.27 1.46 -25.86
N LEU A 201 -0.14 1.62 -24.59
CA LEU A 201 -1.46 2.14 -24.28
C LEU A 201 -1.62 3.56 -24.86
N PRO A 202 -2.65 3.85 -25.66
CA PRO A 202 -2.90 5.19 -26.16
C PRO A 202 -3.01 6.21 -25.03
N VAL A 203 -2.40 7.39 -25.22
CA VAL A 203 -2.37 8.47 -24.21
C VAL A 203 -3.77 8.83 -23.69
N LEU A 204 -4.77 8.84 -24.59
CA LEU A 204 -6.17 9.12 -24.19
C LEU A 204 -6.74 8.04 -23.26
N LYS A 205 -6.41 6.76 -23.50
CA LYS A 205 -6.85 5.65 -22.62
C LYS A 205 -6.13 5.72 -21.28
N MET A 206 -4.83 5.99 -21.26
CA MET A 206 -4.07 6.19 -20.01
C MET A 206 -4.68 7.31 -19.18
N LYS A 207 -4.94 8.47 -19.79
CA LYS A 207 -5.59 9.61 -19.12
C LYS A 207 -6.98 9.25 -18.59
N HIS A 208 -7.76 8.50 -19.36
CA HIS A 208 -9.07 8.03 -18.95
C HIS A 208 -9.00 7.15 -17.69
N TYR A 209 -8.12 6.13 -17.68
CA TYR A 209 -7.96 5.26 -16.51
C TYR A 209 -7.50 6.02 -15.27
N LEU A 210 -6.51 6.91 -15.38
CA LEU A 210 -6.07 7.72 -14.24
C LEU A 210 -7.17 8.67 -13.74
N SER A 211 -7.98 9.24 -14.64
CA SER A 211 -9.13 10.07 -14.26
C SER A 211 -10.21 9.26 -13.54
N LEU A 212 -10.51 8.03 -13.98
CA LEU A 212 -11.44 7.13 -13.30
C LEU A 212 -10.91 6.77 -11.90
N SER A 213 -9.64 6.42 -11.80
CA SER A 213 -8.99 6.13 -10.52
C SER A 213 -9.09 7.30 -9.55
N ALA A 214 -8.69 8.50 -9.97
CA ALA A 214 -8.76 9.71 -9.16
C ALA A 214 -10.19 10.03 -8.70
N ASN A 215 -11.19 9.88 -9.57
CA ASN A 215 -12.60 10.11 -9.25
C ASN A 215 -13.12 9.13 -8.20
N ILE A 216 -12.74 7.85 -8.31
CA ILE A 216 -13.11 6.81 -7.32
C ILE A 216 -12.43 7.13 -5.99
N ALA A 217 -11.12 7.37 -5.98
CA ALA A 217 -10.37 7.69 -4.76
C ALA A 217 -10.93 8.93 -4.05
N LYS A 218 -11.32 9.96 -4.81
CA LYS A 218 -11.99 11.16 -4.28
C LYS A 218 -13.33 10.85 -3.63
N LYS A 219 -14.18 10.03 -4.28
CA LYS A 219 -15.49 9.62 -3.74
C LYS A 219 -15.34 8.78 -2.47
N GLN A 220 -14.32 7.92 -2.42
CA GLN A 220 -14.01 7.08 -1.26
C GLN A 220 -13.25 7.82 -0.15
N GLN A 221 -12.91 9.10 -0.38
CA GLN A 221 -12.08 9.90 0.53
C GLN A 221 -10.71 9.28 0.85
N ASN A 222 -10.21 8.41 -0.04
CA ASN A 222 -8.90 7.80 0.07
C ASN A 222 -7.82 8.77 -0.44
N VAL A 223 -7.27 9.55 0.50
CA VAL A 223 -6.31 10.61 0.19
C VAL A 223 -5.03 10.06 -0.40
N LEU A 224 -4.56 8.88 0.06
CA LEU A 224 -3.35 8.24 -0.46
C LEU A 224 -3.51 7.84 -1.93
N LEU A 225 -4.56 7.08 -2.26
CA LEU A 225 -4.82 6.70 -3.65
C LEU A 225 -5.02 7.91 -4.55
N LEU A 226 -5.69 8.95 -4.06
CA LEU A 226 -5.86 10.19 -4.82
C LEU A 226 -4.51 10.90 -5.05
N CYS A 227 -3.65 10.95 -4.03
CA CYS A 227 -2.29 11.50 -4.14
C CYS A 227 -1.50 10.75 -5.22
N VAL A 228 -1.49 9.42 -5.17
CA VAL A 228 -0.78 8.58 -6.15
C VAL A 228 -1.32 8.82 -7.57
N ALA A 229 -2.64 8.81 -7.76
CA ALA A 229 -3.26 9.02 -9.08
C ALA A 229 -2.91 10.41 -9.67
N ILE A 230 -2.98 11.48 -8.88
CA ILE A 230 -2.64 12.84 -9.33
C ILE A 230 -1.15 12.97 -9.65
N ASN A 231 -0.27 12.40 -8.83
CA ASN A 231 1.18 12.41 -9.10
C ASN A 231 1.53 11.59 -10.36
N LEU A 232 0.88 10.44 -10.59
CA LEU A 232 1.01 9.69 -11.85
C LEU A 232 0.51 10.49 -13.05
N MET A 233 -0.62 11.21 -12.93
CA MET A 233 -1.10 12.11 -13.99
C MET A 233 -0.09 13.23 -14.26
N THR A 234 0.45 13.84 -13.21
CA THR A 234 1.43 14.93 -13.35
C THR A 234 2.70 14.44 -14.03
N SER A 235 3.26 13.30 -13.59
CA SER A 235 4.48 12.75 -14.19
C SER A 235 4.27 12.26 -15.63
N SER A 236 3.10 11.74 -15.96
CA SER A 236 2.83 11.18 -17.29
C SER A 236 2.44 12.23 -18.34
N PHE A 237 1.76 13.32 -17.94
CA PHE A 237 1.15 14.23 -18.90
C PHE A 237 1.59 15.69 -18.77
N PHE A 238 2.10 16.11 -17.61
CA PHE A 238 2.32 17.51 -17.34
C PHE A 238 3.79 17.88 -17.08
N VAL A 239 4.67 16.91 -16.85
CA VAL A 239 6.06 17.19 -16.48
C VAL A 239 6.82 18.04 -17.52
N ASN A 240 6.46 17.89 -18.80
CA ASN A 240 7.07 18.62 -19.91
C ASN A 240 6.10 19.63 -20.57
N ILE A 241 5.03 20.02 -19.88
CA ILE A 241 4.05 20.99 -20.38
C ILE A 241 4.18 22.27 -19.57
N ILE A 242 4.34 23.40 -20.28
CA ILE A 242 4.31 24.72 -19.68
C ILE A 242 2.86 25.19 -19.59
N GLY A 243 2.49 25.73 -18.43
CA GLY A 243 1.23 26.42 -18.24
C GLY A 243 0.51 26.07 -16.93
N GLU A 244 -0.52 26.83 -16.66
CA GLU A 244 -1.30 26.80 -15.42
C GLU A 244 -1.84 25.43 -15.06
N LYS A 245 -2.26 24.62 -16.04
CA LYS A 245 -2.79 23.26 -15.80
C LYS A 245 -1.74 22.31 -15.22
N ALA A 246 -0.49 22.43 -15.67
CA ALA A 246 0.62 21.62 -15.14
C ALA A 246 0.92 22.02 -13.69
N GLU A 247 1.01 23.32 -13.44
CA GLU A 247 1.25 23.87 -12.09
C GLU A 247 0.12 23.50 -11.12
N LEU A 248 -1.15 23.61 -11.54
CA LEU A 248 -2.32 23.24 -10.73
C LEU A 248 -2.32 21.73 -10.41
N SER A 249 -1.93 20.88 -11.38
CA SER A 249 -1.83 19.43 -11.15
C SER A 249 -0.74 19.10 -10.14
N ALA A 250 0.48 19.61 -10.35
CA ALA A 250 1.62 19.39 -9.46
C ALA A 250 1.36 19.95 -8.05
N GLY A 251 0.81 21.18 -7.95
CA GLY A 251 0.43 21.80 -6.68
C GLY A 251 -0.68 21.02 -5.96
N SER A 252 -1.60 20.39 -6.70
CA SER A 252 -2.62 19.52 -6.11
C SER A 252 -2.02 18.24 -5.57
N GLY A 253 -1.08 17.61 -6.31
CA GLY A 253 -0.31 16.47 -5.85
C GLY A 253 0.45 16.76 -4.55
N LYS A 254 1.11 17.94 -4.48
CA LYS A 254 1.83 18.38 -3.28
C LYS A 254 0.91 18.53 -2.07
N ARG A 255 -0.22 19.24 -2.21
CA ARG A 255 -1.20 19.41 -1.12
C ARG A 255 -1.77 18.07 -0.62
N LEU A 256 -1.97 17.10 -1.52
CA LEU A 256 -2.42 15.76 -1.13
C LEU A 256 -1.32 15.01 -0.39
N ALA A 257 -0.07 15.09 -0.85
CA ALA A 257 1.08 14.47 -0.18
C ALA A 257 1.27 15.03 1.24
N ASP A 258 1.09 16.34 1.43
CA ASP A 258 1.14 16.98 2.76
C ASP A 258 0.03 16.48 3.70
N ARG A 259 -1.13 16.11 3.16
CA ARG A 259 -2.21 15.50 3.93
C ARG A 259 -1.96 14.04 4.26
N VAL A 260 -1.29 13.31 3.38
CA VAL A 260 -0.92 11.90 3.58
C VAL A 260 0.20 11.77 4.62
N GLN A 261 1.11 12.75 4.68
CA GLN A 261 2.25 12.85 5.62
C GLN A 261 3.19 11.64 5.60
N VAL A 262 3.32 10.99 4.44
CA VAL A 262 4.31 9.95 4.20
C VAL A 262 5.51 10.61 3.48
N PRO A 263 6.73 10.62 4.09
CA PRO A 263 7.90 11.33 3.56
C PRO A 263 8.21 11.02 2.09
N MET A 264 8.07 9.76 1.68
CA MET A 264 8.28 9.34 0.29
C MET A 264 7.35 10.08 -0.67
N TRP A 265 6.04 10.17 -0.37
CA TRP A 265 5.09 10.86 -1.23
C TRP A 265 5.26 12.38 -1.20
N GLN A 266 5.68 12.94 -0.06
CA GLN A 266 6.03 14.36 0.05
C GLN A 266 7.26 14.68 -0.82
N ALA A 267 8.30 13.81 -0.81
CA ALA A 267 9.46 13.97 -1.66
C ALA A 267 9.10 13.90 -3.16
N VAL A 268 8.35 12.88 -3.57
CA VAL A 268 7.92 12.70 -4.98
C VAL A 268 7.10 13.91 -5.46
N ALA A 269 6.11 14.32 -4.68
CA ALA A 269 5.23 15.41 -5.08
C ALA A 269 5.96 16.79 -5.11
N SER A 270 6.86 17.05 -4.15
CA SER A 270 7.68 18.26 -4.14
C SER A 270 8.67 18.27 -5.32
N GLN A 271 9.26 17.13 -5.68
CA GLN A 271 10.13 17.01 -6.85
C GLN A 271 9.35 17.28 -8.16
N LEU A 272 8.15 16.71 -8.31
CA LEU A 272 7.31 16.94 -9.49
C LEU A 272 6.90 18.41 -9.59
N LEU A 273 6.54 19.05 -8.47
CA LEU A 273 6.24 20.49 -8.44
C LEU A 273 7.46 21.31 -8.84
N GLY A 274 8.62 21.02 -8.25
CA GLY A 274 9.88 21.70 -8.57
C GLY A 274 10.25 21.59 -10.05
N ASN A 275 10.12 20.40 -10.63
CA ASN A 275 10.37 20.19 -12.06
C ASN A 275 9.39 20.99 -12.93
N THR A 276 8.09 20.98 -12.59
CA THR A 276 7.06 21.70 -13.34
C THR A 276 7.29 23.22 -13.29
N LEU A 277 7.61 23.76 -12.12
CA LEU A 277 7.87 25.20 -11.94
C LEU A 277 9.14 25.63 -12.68
N ASN A 278 10.23 24.85 -12.58
CA ASN A 278 11.48 25.13 -13.29
C ASN A 278 11.28 25.11 -14.80
N PHE A 279 10.52 24.14 -15.33
CA PHE A 279 10.18 24.06 -16.74
C PHE A 279 9.33 25.25 -17.19
N GLY A 280 8.43 25.73 -16.33
CA GLY A 280 7.62 26.93 -16.53
C GLY A 280 8.37 28.28 -16.35
N GLY A 281 9.68 28.25 -16.05
CA GLY A 281 10.52 29.44 -15.87
C GLY A 281 10.51 30.04 -14.46
N LYS A 282 9.76 29.49 -13.52
CA LYS A 282 9.70 29.90 -12.11
C LYS A 282 10.82 29.26 -11.29
N ARG A 283 12.08 29.58 -11.64
CA ARG A 283 13.27 28.90 -11.12
C ARG A 283 13.44 29.01 -9.62
N ALA A 284 13.15 30.15 -9.01
CA ALA A 284 13.28 30.34 -7.57
C ALA A 284 12.35 29.40 -6.81
N GLU A 285 11.05 29.45 -7.12
CA GLU A 285 10.01 28.58 -6.50
C GLU A 285 10.28 27.09 -6.79
N GLY A 286 10.72 26.78 -8.01
CA GLY A 286 11.05 25.41 -8.40
C GLY A 286 12.25 24.85 -7.63
N ASN A 287 13.26 25.66 -7.35
CA ASN A 287 14.41 25.25 -6.54
C ASN A 287 14.03 25.07 -5.05
N GLU A 288 13.16 25.93 -4.50
CA GLU A 288 12.64 25.75 -3.15
C GLU A 288 11.91 24.42 -3.01
N ALA A 289 11.02 24.09 -3.96
CA ALA A 289 10.31 22.81 -3.96
C ALA A 289 11.26 21.60 -4.07
N ARG A 290 12.36 21.70 -4.83
CA ARG A 290 13.39 20.64 -4.92
C ARG A 290 14.18 20.49 -3.63
N VAL A 291 14.53 21.60 -2.97
CA VAL A 291 15.19 21.56 -1.65
C VAL A 291 14.27 20.89 -0.62
N GLU A 292 12.97 21.20 -0.67
CA GLU A 292 11.99 20.51 0.18
C GLU A 292 11.91 19.03 -0.12
N ALA A 293 11.90 18.61 -1.42
CA ALA A 293 11.91 17.22 -1.81
C ALA A 293 13.13 16.47 -1.24
N GLN A 294 14.32 17.08 -1.28
CA GLN A 294 15.53 16.51 -0.70
C GLN A 294 15.43 16.33 0.81
N ARG A 295 14.84 17.29 1.54
CA ARG A 295 14.62 17.16 2.99
C ARG A 295 13.71 15.97 3.32
N TRP A 296 12.62 15.81 2.58
CA TRP A 296 11.73 14.67 2.77
C TRP A 296 12.42 13.35 2.39
N MET A 297 13.24 13.35 1.36
CA MET A 297 13.97 12.15 0.93
C MET A 297 14.96 11.68 2.00
N GLN A 298 15.59 12.58 2.75
CA GLN A 298 16.47 12.22 3.88
C GLN A 298 15.75 11.47 5.01
N MET A 299 14.42 11.55 5.08
CA MET A 299 13.61 10.79 6.05
C MET A 299 13.19 9.41 5.52
N VAL A 300 13.49 9.11 4.27
CA VAL A 300 13.21 7.80 3.64
C VAL A 300 14.44 6.91 3.84
N PRO A 301 14.30 5.60 4.10
CA PRO A 301 15.43 4.68 4.23
C PRO A 301 16.39 4.72 3.03
N GLU A 302 17.70 4.64 3.29
CA GLU A 302 18.76 4.74 2.25
C GLU A 302 18.54 3.75 1.10
N SER A 303 18.15 2.52 1.38
CA SER A 303 17.85 1.50 0.37
C SER A 303 16.78 1.92 -0.66
N ILE A 304 15.94 2.90 -0.30
CA ILE A 304 14.93 3.48 -1.17
C ILE A 304 15.47 4.73 -1.86
N GLN A 305 16.26 5.54 -1.15
CA GLN A 305 16.87 6.77 -1.70
C GLN A 305 17.71 6.49 -2.95
N GLU A 306 18.58 5.49 -2.91
CA GLU A 306 19.45 5.08 -4.02
C GLU A 306 18.69 4.80 -5.33
N LYS A 307 17.44 4.34 -5.22
CA LYS A 307 16.59 4.06 -6.39
C LYS A 307 15.94 5.29 -7.01
N PHE A 308 15.80 6.36 -6.25
CA PHE A 308 15.31 7.64 -6.75
C PHE A 308 16.40 8.47 -7.41
N GLU A 309 17.65 8.38 -6.97
CA GLU A 309 18.78 9.13 -7.54
C GLU A 309 19.16 8.67 -8.95
N VAL A 310 18.96 7.39 -9.28
CA VAL A 310 19.29 6.82 -10.61
C VAL A 310 18.40 7.35 -11.74
N ARG A 311 17.31 8.09 -11.45
CA ARG A 311 16.33 8.59 -12.44
C ARG A 311 16.18 10.12 -12.47
N SER A 312 16.99 10.85 -11.74
CA SER A 312 17.07 12.32 -11.78
C SER A 312 18.13 12.80 -12.74
#